data_5c66f13d13061ef6fa73bc0ffab44c4f
#
_entry.id   5c66f13d13061ef6fa73bc0ffab44c4f
#
_cell.length_a   1.000
_cell.length_b   1.000
_cell.length_c   1.000
_cell.angle_alpha   90.00
_cell.angle_beta   90.00
_cell.angle_gamma   90.00
#
_symmetry.space_group_name_H-M   'P 1'
#
loop_
_entity.id
_entity.type
_entity.pdbx_description
1 polymer ?
#
loop_
_entity_poly.entity_id
_entity_poly.type
_entity_poly.pdbx_seq_one_letter_code
_entity_poly.pdbx_strand_id
1 'polypeptide(L)'
;MLYEDGSEVSIDGVILPGLFKSLEVTTAAEIEEQEVEGSTAQPKQATGYEDGKVNMELKLLDENGFSKEDKLSVIQNFFRQAGQDIPAVHTIVNKHTALRNISQVLFKNLTTKQTDANDMIVATLEFWEYVPMTISITKAVAAKDTNYADQGGGNLSADYKNYLQNRGQAPKQTNKTAKTPARDKGLEMLK
;
A
#
# COMPACT_ATOMS: atom_id res chain seq x y z
N MET A 1 8.90 -4.35 -29.76
CA MET A 1 7.69 -3.54 -29.99
C MET A 1 8.15 -2.21 -30.55
N LEU A 2 7.84 -1.92 -31.81
CA LEU A 2 8.23 -0.67 -32.47
C LEU A 2 7.14 0.36 -32.17
N TYR A 3 7.48 1.36 -31.38
CA TYR A 3 6.64 2.53 -31.17
C TYR A 3 6.93 3.50 -32.32
N GLU A 4 6.13 3.49 -33.36
CA GLU A 4 6.35 4.36 -34.52
C GLU A 4 5.96 5.81 -34.26
N ASP A 5 5.03 6.08 -33.35
CA ASP A 5 4.66 7.45 -32.95
C ASP A 5 4.41 7.52 -31.43
N GLY A 6 4.98 8.53 -30.76
CA GLY A 6 4.84 8.71 -29.31
C GLY A 6 3.43 9.17 -28.88
N SER A 7 2.54 9.39 -29.83
CA SER A 7 1.16 9.86 -29.61
C SER A 7 0.14 8.73 -29.39
N GLU A 8 0.49 7.48 -29.70
CA GLU A 8 -0.42 6.36 -29.48
C GLU A 8 -0.33 5.84 -28.05
N VAL A 9 -1.50 5.71 -27.43
CA VAL A 9 -1.67 5.08 -26.12
C VAL A 9 -2.61 3.90 -26.27
N SER A 10 -2.16 2.72 -25.88
CA SER A 10 -3.04 1.55 -25.83
C SER A 10 -3.26 1.09 -24.39
N ILE A 11 -4.49 0.65 -24.12
CA ILE A 11 -4.90 0.03 -22.86
C ILE A 11 -5.37 -1.38 -23.19
N ASP A 12 -4.78 -2.37 -22.52
CA ASP A 12 -5.04 -3.81 -22.74
C ASP A 12 -4.92 -4.24 -24.21
N GLY A 13 -4.00 -3.59 -24.95
CA GLY A 13 -3.77 -3.86 -26.35
C GLY A 13 -4.73 -3.15 -27.31
N VAL A 14 -5.68 -2.37 -26.83
CA VAL A 14 -6.59 -1.55 -27.64
C VAL A 14 -6.08 -0.12 -27.67
N ILE A 15 -5.86 0.44 -28.86
CA ILE A 15 -5.50 1.84 -29.04
C ILE A 15 -6.69 2.70 -28.62
N LEU A 16 -6.47 3.67 -27.75
CA LEU A 16 -7.51 4.57 -27.32
C LEU A 16 -7.99 5.44 -28.50
N PRO A 17 -9.31 5.51 -28.72
CA PRO A 17 -9.86 6.27 -29.83
C PRO A 17 -9.82 7.76 -29.55
N GLY A 18 -9.57 8.56 -30.59
CA GLY A 18 -9.58 10.02 -30.52
C GLY A 18 -8.24 10.64 -30.90
N LEU A 19 -8.23 11.96 -30.99
CA LEU A 19 -7.00 12.72 -31.26
C LEU A 19 -6.28 12.96 -29.95
N PHE A 20 -5.06 12.49 -29.86
CA PHE A 20 -4.17 12.72 -28.74
C PHE A 20 -3.86 14.22 -28.62
N LYS A 21 -4.04 14.77 -27.43
CA LYS A 21 -3.69 16.16 -27.11
C LYS A 21 -2.48 16.28 -26.22
N SER A 22 -2.49 15.58 -25.10
CA SER A 22 -1.40 15.60 -24.13
C SER A 22 -1.36 14.33 -23.29
N LEU A 23 -0.16 13.98 -22.85
CA LEU A 23 0.11 12.95 -21.85
C LEU A 23 1.12 13.51 -20.85
N GLU A 24 0.75 13.56 -19.61
CA GLU A 24 1.59 13.96 -18.50
C GLU A 24 1.81 12.76 -17.58
N VAL A 25 3.06 12.47 -17.27
CA VAL A 25 3.43 11.41 -16.33
C VAL A 25 4.16 12.04 -15.16
N THR A 26 3.60 11.95 -13.98
CA THR A 26 4.15 12.52 -12.75
C THR A 26 4.60 11.38 -11.83
N THR A 27 5.85 11.46 -11.38
CA THR A 27 6.42 10.61 -10.33
C THR A 27 7.14 11.52 -9.35
N ALA A 28 6.97 11.32 -8.05
CA ALA A 28 7.61 12.13 -7.02
C ALA A 28 8.40 11.25 -6.06
N ALA A 29 9.46 11.81 -5.49
CA ALA A 29 10.17 11.21 -4.37
C ALA A 29 9.51 11.69 -3.08
N GLU A 30 9.33 10.79 -2.14
CA GLU A 30 8.86 11.10 -0.79
C GLU A 30 10.08 11.47 0.08
N ILE A 31 10.08 12.71 0.56
CA ILE A 31 11.16 13.27 1.35
C ILE A 31 10.57 13.86 2.63
N GLU A 32 10.98 13.30 3.76
CA GLU A 32 10.64 13.84 5.07
C GLU A 32 11.67 14.87 5.52
N GLU A 33 11.21 16.00 6.04
CA GLU A 33 12.02 17.02 6.67
C GLU A 33 11.89 16.86 8.19
N GLN A 34 13.02 16.81 8.89
CA GLN A 34 13.04 16.71 10.34
C GLN A 34 13.36 18.09 10.93
N GLU A 35 12.45 18.59 11.77
CA GLU A 35 12.72 19.80 12.54
C GLU A 35 13.67 19.48 13.69
N VAL A 36 14.79 20.20 13.76
CA VAL A 36 15.74 20.11 14.86
C VAL A 36 15.63 21.39 15.69
N GLU A 37 15.21 21.26 16.95
CA GLU A 37 15.05 22.38 17.84
C GLU A 37 16.39 23.15 18.02
N GLY A 38 16.36 24.47 17.80
CA GLY A 38 17.55 25.32 17.89
C GLY A 38 18.48 25.32 16.67
N SER A 39 18.13 24.64 15.57
CA SER A 39 18.88 24.63 14.32
C SER A 39 18.06 25.24 13.19
N THR A 40 18.71 26.03 12.35
CA THR A 40 18.14 26.49 11.08
C THR A 40 18.27 25.45 9.96
N ALA A 41 19.06 24.41 10.17
CA ALA A 41 19.22 23.29 9.23
C ALA A 41 18.13 22.26 9.48
N GLN A 42 17.37 21.94 8.44
CA GLN A 42 16.37 20.87 8.44
C GLN A 42 16.94 19.66 7.69
N PRO A 43 17.42 18.63 8.39
CA PRO A 43 17.87 17.41 7.74
C PRO A 43 16.72 16.79 6.93
N LYS A 44 17.02 16.33 5.71
CA LYS A 44 16.05 15.69 4.81
C LYS A 44 16.40 14.22 4.67
N GLN A 45 15.38 13.39 4.82
CA GLN A 45 15.50 11.95 4.65
C GLN A 45 14.57 11.49 3.51
N ALA A 46 15.15 10.80 2.52
CA ALA A 46 14.35 10.14 1.49
C ALA A 46 13.71 8.87 2.08
N THR A 47 12.38 8.77 2.00
CA THR A 47 11.61 7.65 2.54
C THR A 47 11.12 6.70 1.45
N GLY A 48 10.97 7.19 0.20
CA GLY A 48 10.54 6.36 -0.91
C GLY A 48 10.22 7.15 -2.17
N TYR A 49 9.35 6.56 -2.98
CA TYR A 49 8.76 7.19 -4.16
C TYR A 49 7.24 7.05 -4.10
N GLU A 50 6.53 8.09 -4.52
CA GLU A 50 5.09 8.03 -4.71
C GLU A 50 4.74 7.21 -5.96
N ASP A 51 3.56 6.60 -5.96
CA ASP A 51 3.03 5.91 -7.14
C ASP A 51 2.90 6.88 -8.31
N GLY A 52 3.24 6.41 -9.50
CA GLY A 52 3.17 7.19 -10.72
C GLY A 52 1.72 7.59 -11.05
N LYS A 53 1.53 8.82 -11.52
CA LYS A 53 0.26 9.34 -12.00
C LYS A 53 0.38 9.66 -13.48
N VAL A 54 -0.60 9.23 -14.28
CA VAL A 54 -0.65 9.45 -15.72
C VAL A 54 -1.93 10.21 -16.04
N ASN A 55 -1.79 11.43 -16.51
CA ASN A 55 -2.89 12.26 -16.95
C ASN A 55 -2.86 12.39 -18.48
N MET A 56 -3.97 12.09 -19.13
CA MET A 56 -4.08 12.13 -20.58
C MET A 56 -5.31 12.93 -21.00
N GLU A 57 -5.16 13.70 -22.07
CA GLU A 57 -6.25 14.43 -22.68
C GLU A 57 -6.42 14.01 -24.15
N LEU A 58 -7.65 13.61 -24.47
CA LEU A 58 -8.07 13.20 -25.82
C LEU A 58 -9.17 14.10 -26.34
N LYS A 59 -9.19 14.36 -27.63
CA LYS A 59 -10.29 15.01 -28.33
C LYS A 59 -11.04 13.98 -29.17
N LEU A 60 -12.32 13.81 -28.89
CA LEU A 60 -13.19 12.88 -29.59
C LEU A 60 -13.99 13.69 -30.63
N LEU A 61 -13.85 13.32 -31.88
CA LEU A 61 -14.50 13.90 -33.03
C LEU A 61 -15.18 12.78 -33.83
N ASP A 62 -16.21 13.13 -34.58
CA ASP A 62 -16.82 12.23 -35.55
C ASP A 62 -15.84 12.00 -36.71
N GLU A 63 -15.42 10.77 -36.89
CA GLU A 63 -14.41 10.42 -37.89
C GLU A 63 -14.54 8.96 -38.34
N ASN A 64 -14.36 8.70 -39.62
CA ASN A 64 -14.31 7.35 -40.22
C ASN A 64 -15.53 6.47 -39.90
N GLY A 65 -16.72 7.07 -39.77
CA GLY A 65 -17.96 6.34 -39.47
C GLY A 65 -18.16 6.00 -38.01
N PHE A 66 -17.26 6.43 -37.11
CA PHE A 66 -17.43 6.33 -35.68
C PHE A 66 -17.79 7.71 -35.12
N SER A 67 -18.87 7.76 -34.32
CA SER A 67 -19.28 8.97 -33.64
C SER A 67 -18.37 9.25 -32.42
N LYS A 68 -18.33 10.49 -31.98
CA LYS A 68 -17.62 10.87 -30.74
C LYS A 68 -18.19 10.15 -29.50
N GLU A 69 -19.50 9.84 -29.52
CA GLU A 69 -20.20 9.06 -28.49
C GLU A 69 -19.76 7.60 -28.48
N ASP A 70 -19.58 6.98 -29.67
CA ASP A 70 -19.06 5.61 -29.77
C ASP A 70 -17.64 5.52 -29.21
N LYS A 71 -16.80 6.50 -29.56
CA LYS A 71 -15.44 6.61 -29.03
C LYS A 71 -15.43 6.78 -27.51
N LEU A 72 -16.32 7.60 -26.98
CA LEU A 72 -16.48 7.77 -25.53
C LEU A 72 -16.96 6.49 -24.86
N SER A 73 -17.86 5.76 -25.48
CA SER A 73 -18.34 4.46 -24.96
C SER A 73 -17.22 3.45 -24.79
N VAL A 74 -16.26 3.40 -25.75
CA VAL A 74 -15.07 2.55 -25.63
C VAL A 74 -14.24 2.94 -24.39
N ILE A 75 -13.98 4.24 -24.21
CA ILE A 75 -13.23 4.74 -23.06
C ILE A 75 -13.96 4.44 -21.73
N GLN A 76 -15.29 4.64 -21.72
CA GLN A 76 -16.13 4.34 -20.58
C GLN A 76 -16.08 2.86 -20.18
N ASN A 77 -16.00 1.95 -21.14
CA ASN A 77 -15.90 0.52 -20.87
C ASN A 77 -14.57 0.13 -20.20
N PHE A 78 -13.47 0.85 -20.45
CA PHE A 78 -12.22 0.70 -19.70
C PHE A 78 -12.33 1.29 -18.30
N PHE A 79 -13.03 2.41 -18.14
CA PHE A 79 -13.19 3.05 -16.85
C PHE A 79 -14.11 2.22 -15.93
N ARG A 80 -15.26 1.84 -16.42
CA ARG A 80 -16.24 1.07 -15.66
C ARG A 80 -17.22 0.37 -16.59
N GLN A 81 -17.30 -0.93 -16.51
CA GLN A 81 -18.33 -1.72 -17.16
C GLN A 81 -19.62 -1.77 -16.33
N ALA A 82 -20.75 -2.04 -16.99
CA ALA A 82 -22.01 -2.22 -16.30
C ALA A 82 -21.92 -3.40 -15.31
N GLY A 83 -22.27 -3.17 -14.03
CA GLY A 83 -22.19 -4.17 -12.97
C GLY A 83 -20.80 -4.37 -12.37
N GLN A 84 -19.82 -3.56 -12.74
CA GLN A 84 -18.49 -3.59 -12.14
C GLN A 84 -18.43 -2.70 -10.89
N ASP A 85 -18.10 -3.29 -9.74
CA ASP A 85 -18.02 -2.59 -8.46
C ASP A 85 -16.59 -2.19 -8.10
N ILE A 86 -15.60 -2.92 -8.62
CA ILE A 86 -14.18 -2.69 -8.31
C ILE A 86 -13.44 -2.31 -9.60
N PRO A 87 -12.62 -1.23 -9.60
CA PRO A 87 -11.80 -0.88 -10.75
C PRO A 87 -10.88 -2.02 -11.16
N ALA A 88 -10.77 -2.26 -12.47
CA ALA A 88 -9.84 -3.25 -13.01
C ALA A 88 -8.43 -2.68 -13.12
N VAL A 89 -7.44 -3.56 -13.03
CA VAL A 89 -6.05 -3.23 -13.36
C VAL A 89 -5.86 -3.38 -14.85
N HIS A 90 -5.36 -2.34 -15.50
CA HIS A 90 -5.15 -2.28 -16.94
C HIS A 90 -3.66 -2.24 -17.26
N THR A 91 -3.30 -2.79 -18.41
CA THR A 91 -1.95 -2.65 -18.97
C THR A 91 -1.91 -1.43 -19.88
N ILE A 92 -1.10 -0.43 -19.54
CA ILE A 92 -0.89 0.75 -20.38
C ILE A 92 0.39 0.59 -21.19
N VAL A 93 0.30 0.92 -22.49
CA VAL A 93 1.46 0.87 -23.38
C VAL A 93 1.57 2.20 -24.13
N ASN A 94 2.62 2.94 -23.80
CA ASN A 94 3.04 4.16 -24.45
C ASN A 94 4.55 4.33 -24.22
N LYS A 95 5.24 5.02 -25.13
CA LYS A 95 6.68 5.27 -25.02
C LYS A 95 7.04 6.05 -23.73
N HIS A 96 6.24 7.04 -23.38
CA HIS A 96 6.50 7.90 -22.22
C HIS A 96 6.28 7.16 -20.89
N THR A 97 5.22 6.35 -20.77
CA THR A 97 4.99 5.53 -19.57
C THR A 97 6.02 4.41 -19.44
N ALA A 98 6.44 3.80 -20.58
CA ALA A 98 7.47 2.76 -20.59
C ALA A 98 8.84 3.27 -20.10
N LEU A 99 9.23 4.51 -20.44
CA LEU A 99 10.45 5.14 -19.94
C LEU A 99 10.45 5.39 -18.42
N ARG A 100 9.26 5.44 -17.81
CA ARG A 100 9.05 5.58 -16.36
C ARG A 100 8.76 4.26 -15.66
N ASN A 101 8.85 3.12 -16.38
CA ASN A 101 8.53 1.77 -15.91
C ASN A 101 7.07 1.57 -15.46
N ILE A 102 6.15 2.46 -15.86
CA ILE A 102 4.73 2.33 -15.56
C ILE A 102 4.11 1.45 -16.63
N SER A 103 3.71 0.23 -16.27
CA SER A 103 3.11 -0.76 -17.16
C SER A 103 1.69 -1.15 -16.75
N GLN A 104 1.37 -1.11 -15.48
CA GLN A 104 0.05 -1.44 -14.94
C GLN A 104 -0.54 -0.23 -14.23
N VAL A 105 -1.80 0.04 -14.51
CA VAL A 105 -2.50 1.22 -13.98
C VAL A 105 -3.92 0.89 -13.55
N LEU A 106 -4.41 1.67 -12.60
CA LEU A 106 -5.83 1.76 -12.25
C LEU A 106 -6.41 3.01 -12.89
N PHE A 107 -7.54 2.89 -13.58
CA PHE A 107 -8.23 4.04 -14.14
C PHE A 107 -8.96 4.77 -12.99
N LYS A 108 -8.40 5.87 -12.54
CA LYS A 108 -8.85 6.62 -11.37
C LYS A 108 -10.04 7.53 -11.65
N ASN A 109 -9.97 8.30 -12.74
CA ASN A 109 -10.96 9.32 -13.04
C ASN A 109 -11.12 9.53 -14.54
N LEU A 110 -12.36 9.68 -14.98
CA LEU A 110 -12.75 10.04 -16.34
C LEU A 110 -13.60 11.32 -16.29
N THR A 111 -13.06 12.40 -16.81
CA THR A 111 -13.78 13.67 -16.92
C THR A 111 -14.02 13.98 -18.39
N THR A 112 -15.24 14.28 -18.76
CA THR A 112 -15.60 14.63 -20.14
C THR A 112 -16.23 16.03 -20.18
N LYS A 113 -15.86 16.81 -21.19
CA LYS A 113 -16.42 18.15 -21.44
C LYS A 113 -16.83 18.24 -22.90
N GLN A 114 -18.10 18.51 -23.12
CA GLN A 114 -18.63 18.83 -24.42
C GLN A 114 -18.91 20.34 -24.47
N THR A 115 -18.54 20.98 -25.58
CA THR A 115 -18.75 22.42 -25.78
C THR A 115 -19.46 22.61 -27.12
N ASP A 116 -20.52 23.37 -27.11
CA ASP A 116 -21.38 23.62 -28.27
C ASP A 116 -20.63 24.31 -29.43
N ALA A 117 -19.56 25.04 -29.12
CA ALA A 117 -18.79 25.80 -30.09
C ALA A 117 -17.91 24.94 -31.04
N ASN A 118 -17.59 23.69 -30.69
CA ASN A 118 -16.58 22.91 -31.42
C ASN A 118 -16.98 21.49 -31.79
N ASP A 119 -18.23 21.10 -31.62
CA ASP A 119 -18.76 19.75 -31.92
C ASP A 119 -17.79 18.59 -31.58
N MET A 120 -17.07 18.73 -30.45
CA MET A 120 -16.14 17.73 -29.96
C MET A 120 -16.36 17.45 -28.47
N ILE A 121 -15.98 16.26 -28.06
CA ILE A 121 -15.88 15.90 -26.63
C ILE A 121 -14.40 15.88 -26.25
N VAL A 122 -14.04 16.62 -25.23
CA VAL A 122 -12.71 16.54 -24.61
C VAL A 122 -12.80 15.56 -23.45
N ALA A 123 -12.02 14.48 -23.50
CA ALA A 123 -11.94 13.48 -22.45
C ALA A 123 -10.60 13.61 -21.72
N THR A 124 -10.64 13.80 -20.42
CA THR A 124 -9.46 13.80 -19.54
C THR A 124 -9.50 12.53 -18.71
N LEU A 125 -8.43 11.75 -18.83
CA LEU A 125 -8.26 10.45 -18.22
C LEU A 125 -7.12 10.54 -17.20
N GLU A 126 -7.39 10.09 -15.97
CA GLU A 126 -6.40 10.00 -14.90
C GLU A 126 -6.19 8.55 -14.53
N PHE A 127 -4.95 8.10 -14.57
CA PHE A 127 -4.53 6.76 -14.17
C PHE A 127 -3.51 6.85 -13.05
N TRP A 128 -3.59 5.91 -12.13
CA TRP A 128 -2.60 5.70 -11.08
C TRP A 128 -1.85 4.40 -11.34
N GLU A 129 -0.55 4.44 -11.14
CA GLU A 129 0.27 3.25 -11.20
C GLU A 129 -0.25 2.19 -10.24
N TYR A 130 -0.35 0.97 -10.72
CA TYR A 130 -0.70 -0.17 -9.87
C TYR A 130 0.57 -0.88 -9.43
N VAL A 131 0.83 -0.82 -8.13
CA VAL A 131 1.90 -1.57 -7.50
C VAL A 131 1.27 -2.75 -6.75
N PRO A 132 1.54 -4.01 -7.17
CA PRO A 132 0.98 -5.16 -6.48
C PRO A 132 1.51 -5.24 -5.05
N MET A 133 0.60 -5.35 -4.06
CA MET A 133 0.99 -5.52 -2.67
C MET A 133 1.60 -6.91 -2.48
N THR A 134 2.92 -6.97 -2.29
CA THR A 134 3.61 -8.19 -1.90
C THR A 134 3.64 -8.26 -0.38
N ILE A 135 2.73 -9.02 0.22
CA ILE A 135 2.78 -9.31 1.65
C ILE A 135 3.88 -10.38 1.85
N SER A 136 5.08 -9.94 2.16
CA SER A 136 6.11 -10.84 2.69
C SER A 136 5.74 -11.19 4.12
N ILE A 137 5.05 -12.32 4.33
CA ILE A 137 4.95 -12.90 5.66
C ILE A 137 6.35 -13.42 5.98
N THR A 138 7.18 -12.58 6.58
CA THR A 138 8.35 -13.08 7.29
C THR A 138 7.76 -13.92 8.42
N LYS A 139 7.66 -15.25 8.22
CA LYS A 139 7.49 -16.15 9.34
C LYS A 139 8.58 -15.74 10.30
N ALA A 140 8.20 -15.12 11.43
CA ALA A 140 9.08 -15.04 12.55
C ALA A 140 9.53 -16.49 12.74
N VAL A 141 10.76 -16.79 12.34
CA VAL A 141 11.40 -18.03 12.72
C VAL A 141 11.31 -17.94 14.23
N ALA A 142 10.41 -18.74 14.80
CA ALA A 142 10.37 -18.92 16.24
C ALA A 142 11.84 -19.16 16.58
N ALA A 143 12.44 -18.19 17.27
CA ALA A 143 13.81 -18.34 17.70
C ALA A 143 13.79 -19.69 18.38
N LYS A 144 14.45 -20.69 17.76
CA LYS A 144 14.72 -21.93 18.42
C LYS A 144 15.28 -21.45 19.74
N ASP A 145 14.58 -21.73 20.83
CA ASP A 145 15.11 -21.55 22.15
C ASP A 145 16.45 -22.30 22.16
N THR A 146 17.48 -21.60 21.71
CA THR A 146 18.84 -21.99 22.02
C THR A 146 18.89 -21.76 23.49
N ASN A 147 18.79 -22.86 24.25
CA ASN A 147 18.95 -22.87 25.68
C ASN A 147 20.26 -22.15 26.01
N TYR A 148 20.17 -20.84 26.21
CA TYR A 148 21.31 -20.02 26.67
C TYR A 148 21.82 -20.52 28.05
N ALA A 149 21.07 -21.42 28.70
CA ALA A 149 21.48 -22.11 29.91
C ALA A 149 22.70 -23.04 29.69
N ASP A 150 22.94 -23.51 28.44
CA ASP A 150 23.99 -24.48 28.16
C ASP A 150 25.31 -23.85 27.69
N GLN A 151 25.31 -22.59 27.25
CA GLN A 151 26.53 -21.92 26.77
C GLN A 151 27.28 -21.08 27.82
N GLY A 152 26.73 -20.86 29.00
CA GLY A 152 27.35 -20.13 30.10
C GLY A 152 27.40 -20.90 31.42
N GLY A 153 27.29 -22.22 31.36
CA GLY A 153 26.82 -23.07 32.45
C GLY A 153 27.78 -23.37 33.59
N GLY A 154 28.87 -22.65 33.79
CA GLY A 154 29.78 -23.00 34.87
C GLY A 154 29.30 -22.69 36.28
N ASN A 155 28.60 -21.60 36.54
CA ASN A 155 28.38 -21.07 37.90
C ASN A 155 27.02 -20.44 38.20
N LEU A 156 25.96 -20.83 37.49
CA LEU A 156 24.63 -20.33 37.83
C LEU A 156 24.04 -21.10 39.01
N SER A 157 23.53 -20.38 40.04
CA SER A 157 22.83 -21.02 41.16
C SER A 157 21.62 -21.84 40.70
N ALA A 158 21.28 -22.91 41.42
CA ALA A 158 20.13 -23.75 41.12
C ALA A 158 18.82 -22.95 41.00
N ASP A 159 18.65 -21.91 41.83
CA ASP A 159 17.50 -21.08 41.84
C ASP A 159 17.39 -20.19 40.58
N TYR A 160 18.52 -19.75 40.08
CA TYR A 160 18.53 -18.96 38.83
C TYR A 160 18.27 -19.82 37.60
N LYS A 161 18.79 -21.09 37.59
CA LYS A 161 18.46 -22.08 36.58
C LYS A 161 16.97 -22.40 36.54
N ASN A 162 16.35 -22.58 37.71
CA ASN A 162 14.92 -22.80 37.86
C ASN A 162 14.10 -21.59 37.40
N TYR A 163 14.57 -20.39 37.70
CA TYR A 163 13.92 -19.15 37.21
C TYR A 163 13.94 -19.08 35.67
N LEU A 164 15.06 -19.37 35.05
CA LEU A 164 15.20 -19.35 33.60
C LEU A 164 14.31 -20.41 32.90
N GLN A 165 14.18 -21.58 33.48
CA GLN A 165 13.34 -22.67 32.97
C GLN A 165 11.84 -22.37 33.10
N ASN A 166 11.44 -21.62 34.11
CA ASN A 166 10.03 -21.27 34.38
C ASN A 166 9.68 -19.86 33.96
N ARG A 167 10.57 -19.18 33.27
CA ARG A 167 10.36 -17.81 32.76
C ARG A 167 9.19 -17.78 31.77
N GLY A 168 8.14 -17.05 32.13
CA GLY A 168 6.90 -16.95 31.34
C GLY A 168 5.77 -17.86 31.82
N GLN A 169 6.00 -18.70 32.83
CA GLN A 169 4.92 -19.41 33.50
C GLN A 169 4.36 -18.57 34.66
N ALA A 170 3.03 -18.52 34.75
CA ALA A 170 2.39 -17.86 35.89
C ALA A 170 2.83 -18.55 37.19
N PRO A 171 3.15 -17.78 38.25
CA PRO A 171 3.53 -18.37 39.54
C PRO A 171 2.39 -19.24 40.06
N LYS A 172 2.68 -20.51 40.37
CA LYS A 172 1.73 -21.41 41.04
C LYS A 172 1.44 -20.83 42.41
N GLN A 173 0.23 -20.31 42.61
CA GLN A 173 -0.23 -19.99 43.96
C GLN A 173 -0.36 -21.30 44.75
N THR A 174 0.58 -21.57 45.61
CA THR A 174 0.39 -22.54 46.66
C THR A 174 -0.51 -21.88 47.71
N ASN A 175 -1.76 -22.30 47.77
CA ASN A 175 -2.64 -21.99 48.88
C ASN A 175 -1.98 -22.52 50.16
N LYS A 176 -1.20 -21.69 50.83
CA LYS A 176 -0.86 -21.97 52.24
C LYS A 176 -2.19 -21.87 52.99
N THR A 177 -2.64 -23.00 53.52
CA THR A 177 -3.75 -23.08 54.43
C THR A 177 -3.72 -21.88 55.36
N ALA A 178 -4.78 -21.11 55.37
CA ALA A 178 -4.89 -19.91 56.19
C ALA A 178 -4.60 -20.30 57.64
N LYS A 179 -3.56 -19.70 58.23
CA LYS A 179 -3.34 -19.82 59.65
C LYS A 179 -4.56 -19.22 60.32
N THR A 180 -5.18 -19.99 61.21
CA THR A 180 -6.29 -19.56 62.08
C THR A 180 -6.00 -18.17 62.63
N PRO A 181 -6.89 -17.21 62.46
CA PRO A 181 -6.61 -15.85 62.91
C PRO A 181 -6.45 -15.82 64.44
N ALA A 182 -5.49 -15.02 64.87
CA ALA A 182 -5.10 -14.90 66.31
C ALA A 182 -6.25 -14.50 67.27
N ARG A 183 -7.43 -14.27 66.74
CA ARG A 183 -8.62 -13.89 67.45
C ARG A 183 -9.23 -15.00 68.34
N ASP A 184 -9.03 -16.25 68.00
CA ASP A 184 -9.59 -17.38 68.71
C ASP A 184 -8.80 -17.79 69.96
N LYS A 185 -7.53 -17.37 70.09
CA LYS A 185 -6.71 -17.62 71.28
C LYS A 185 -7.01 -16.69 72.43
N GLY A 186 -7.68 -15.55 72.22
CA GLY A 186 -8.02 -14.61 73.25
C GLY A 186 -9.29 -14.95 74.00
N LEU A 187 -10.16 -15.81 73.45
CA LEU A 187 -11.43 -16.18 74.08
C LEU A 187 -11.30 -17.40 75.06
N GLU A 188 -10.26 -18.16 74.99
CA GLU A 188 -10.02 -19.30 75.91
C GLU A 188 -9.36 -18.89 77.22
N MET A 189 -8.85 -17.68 77.33
CA MET A 189 -8.25 -17.18 78.57
C MET A 189 -9.23 -16.47 79.54
N LEU A 190 -10.53 -16.44 79.19
CA LEU A 190 -11.57 -15.77 80.03
C LEU A 190 -12.65 -16.74 80.53
N LYS A 191 -12.32 -18.02 80.65
CA LYS A 191 -13.14 -18.99 81.32
C LYS A 191 -12.48 -19.49 82.63
#